data_41009b2296410ca1df4b76df9c0d1952
#
_entry.id   41009b2296410ca1df4b76df9c0d1952
#
_cell.length_a   1.000
_cell.length_b   1.000
_cell.length_c   1.000
_cell.angle_alpha   90.00
_cell.angle_beta   90.00
_cell.angle_gamma   90.00
#
_symmetry.space_group_name_H-M   'P 1'
#
loop_
_entity.id
_entity.type
_entity.pdbx_description
1 polymer ?
#
loop_
_entity_poly.entity_id
_entity_poly.type
_entity_poly.pdbx_seq_one_letter_code
_entity_poly.pdbx_strand_id
1 'polypeptide(L)'
;MIFLSEYIQSCRDCQYRKGSDLHDCNRMTIDMKIRNATANDARHLAILINMAGENLPESLWQQMTDKGQEALDVGASRAAREEGSFSYRHAWMAEIDGQIAGMLLAYLLPDDYELSELGSYPAVVKPLVELEALAPGSWYINAIATYEKFRGRGVASALLSACETHARLAGANRLCLIVASENEGAHSLYLKLDYRQIASRPLIGYPGGPDGGEWLLMVRELD
;
A
#
# COMPACT_ATOMS: atom_id res chain seq x y z
N MET A 1 -27.74 11.34 -3.34
CA MET A 1 -28.59 10.21 -2.98
C MET A 1 -28.92 9.45 -4.27
N ILE A 2 -28.02 8.61 -4.72
CA ILE A 2 -28.09 7.57 -5.77
C ILE A 2 -26.65 7.03 -5.82
N PHE A 3 -26.42 5.83 -5.27
CA PHE A 3 -25.32 4.89 -5.55
C PHE A 3 -25.22 3.86 -4.41
N LEU A 4 -26.34 3.14 -4.22
CA LEU A 4 -26.39 2.01 -3.26
C LEU A 4 -27.30 0.87 -3.76
N SER A 5 -27.53 0.73 -5.09
CA SER A 5 -28.50 -0.25 -5.59
C SER A 5 -27.98 -1.35 -6.52
N GLU A 6 -26.67 -1.42 -6.82
CA GLU A 6 -26.16 -2.42 -7.79
C GLU A 6 -25.29 -3.54 -7.21
N TYR A 7 -25.15 -3.64 -5.89
CA TYR A 7 -24.32 -4.72 -5.28
C TYR A 7 -25.15 -5.89 -4.69
N ILE A 8 -26.46 -5.97 -4.95
CA ILE A 8 -27.36 -7.01 -4.41
C ILE A 8 -27.97 -7.90 -5.51
N GLN A 9 -27.35 -8.07 -6.66
CA GLN A 9 -27.91 -8.90 -7.73
C GLN A 9 -27.16 -10.21 -8.01
N SER A 10 -26.16 -10.58 -7.22
CA SER A 10 -25.37 -11.83 -7.45
C SER A 10 -25.62 -12.96 -6.46
N CYS A 11 -26.71 -12.94 -5.71
CA CYS A 11 -27.00 -14.00 -4.72
C CYS A 11 -28.39 -14.63 -4.87
N ARG A 12 -28.96 -14.71 -6.11
CA ARG A 12 -30.28 -15.33 -6.35
C ARG A 12 -30.29 -16.72 -6.96
N ASP A 13 -29.14 -17.34 -7.24
CA ASP A 13 -29.09 -18.67 -7.89
C ASP A 13 -28.78 -19.83 -6.93
N CYS A 14 -29.06 -19.69 -5.64
CA CYS A 14 -28.90 -20.76 -4.66
C CYS A 14 -30.22 -21.24 -4.04
N GLN A 15 -31.29 -21.30 -4.83
CA GLN A 15 -32.51 -22.01 -4.44
C GLN A 15 -32.83 -23.08 -5.48
N TYR A 16 -32.30 -24.29 -5.28
CA TYR A 16 -32.90 -25.60 -5.61
C TYR A 16 -31.86 -26.73 -5.46
N ARG A 17 -31.68 -27.18 -4.23
CA ARG A 17 -31.39 -28.61 -3.95
C ARG A 17 -31.91 -28.96 -2.57
N LYS A 18 -33.01 -29.73 -2.56
CA LYS A 18 -33.46 -30.51 -1.40
C LYS A 18 -32.61 -31.76 -1.31
N GLY A 19 -32.08 -32.04 -0.13
CA GLY A 19 -31.46 -33.32 0.19
C GLY A 19 -30.32 -33.17 1.18
N SER A 20 -30.60 -33.44 2.47
CA SER A 20 -29.74 -33.97 3.53
C SER A 20 -28.21 -33.87 3.33
N ASP A 21 -27.57 -32.88 3.95
CA ASP A 21 -26.37 -32.98 4.78
C ASP A 21 -25.99 -31.56 5.23
N LEU A 22 -26.55 -31.17 6.38
CA LEU A 22 -26.16 -29.95 7.09
C LEU A 22 -24.81 -30.21 7.76
N HIS A 23 -23.71 -30.18 7.00
CA HIS A 23 -22.43 -29.82 7.57
C HIS A 23 -22.36 -28.29 7.61
N ASP A 24 -22.40 -27.82 8.83
CA ASP A 24 -22.32 -26.44 9.31
C ASP A 24 -21.11 -25.73 8.66
N CYS A 25 -21.32 -25.14 7.48
CA CYS A 25 -20.36 -24.26 6.88
C CYS A 25 -20.58 -22.89 7.52
N ASN A 26 -20.18 -22.75 8.79
CA ASN A 26 -20.05 -21.50 9.49
C ASN A 26 -18.91 -20.71 8.83
N ARG A 27 -19.14 -20.24 7.60
CA ARG A 27 -18.31 -19.22 6.96
C ARG A 27 -18.55 -17.95 7.76
N MET A 28 -17.74 -17.72 8.80
CA MET A 28 -17.60 -16.38 9.38
C MET A 28 -17.40 -15.41 8.23
N THR A 29 -18.44 -14.67 7.87
CA THR A 29 -18.30 -13.54 6.97
C THR A 29 -17.39 -12.55 7.67
N ILE A 30 -16.16 -12.43 7.20
CA ILE A 30 -15.22 -11.42 7.69
C ILE A 30 -15.83 -10.08 7.30
N ASP A 31 -16.26 -9.29 8.27
CA ASP A 31 -16.72 -7.92 8.03
C ASP A 31 -15.49 -7.03 7.78
N MET A 32 -15.09 -6.94 6.50
CA MET A 32 -13.97 -6.12 6.07
C MET A 32 -14.49 -4.82 5.47
N LYS A 33 -14.02 -3.69 6.00
CA LYS A 33 -14.35 -2.35 5.53
C LYS A 33 -13.09 -1.63 5.07
N ILE A 34 -13.16 -1.00 3.90
CA ILE A 34 -12.12 -0.06 3.42
C ILE A 34 -12.67 1.35 3.57
N ARG A 35 -11.88 2.24 4.16
CA ARG A 35 -12.21 3.66 4.32
C ARG A 35 -11.00 4.55 4.08
N ASN A 36 -11.24 5.82 3.78
CA ASN A 36 -10.18 6.82 3.81
C ASN A 36 -9.58 6.90 5.22
N ALA A 37 -8.27 7.13 5.28
CA ALA A 37 -7.61 7.42 6.54
C ALA A 37 -7.98 8.82 7.04
N THR A 38 -7.77 9.04 8.33
CA THR A 38 -7.92 10.32 9.02
C THR A 38 -6.63 10.64 9.80
N ALA A 39 -6.48 11.87 10.27
CA ALA A 39 -5.34 12.23 11.13
C ALA A 39 -5.23 11.36 12.39
N ASN A 40 -6.35 10.81 12.88
CA ASN A 40 -6.36 9.91 14.04
C ASN A 40 -5.72 8.55 13.75
N ASP A 41 -5.56 8.18 12.48
CA ASP A 41 -4.91 6.94 12.07
C ASP A 41 -3.37 7.08 11.99
N ALA A 42 -2.82 8.26 12.25
CA ALA A 42 -1.42 8.60 12.01
C ALA A 42 -0.43 7.62 12.65
N ARG A 43 -0.71 7.11 13.86
CA ARG A 43 0.16 6.13 14.53
C ARG A 43 0.14 4.78 13.80
N HIS A 44 -1.04 4.33 13.36
CA HIS A 44 -1.17 3.11 12.55
C HIS A 44 -0.51 3.26 11.19
N LEU A 45 -0.67 4.43 10.56
CA LEU A 45 -0.01 4.75 9.29
C LEU A 45 1.51 4.68 9.43
N ALA A 46 2.10 5.31 10.45
CA ALA A 46 3.54 5.27 10.67
C ALA A 46 4.06 3.83 10.81
N ILE A 47 3.40 3.01 11.63
CA ILE A 47 3.78 1.60 11.81
C ILE A 47 3.70 0.83 10.49
N LEU A 48 2.58 0.95 9.76
CA LEU A 48 2.34 0.19 8.55
C LEU A 48 3.19 0.69 7.36
N ILE A 49 3.47 2.00 7.28
CA ILE A 49 4.42 2.57 6.31
C ILE A 49 5.83 2.01 6.57
N ASN A 50 6.25 1.96 7.84
CA ASN A 50 7.54 1.39 8.20
C ASN A 50 7.65 -0.09 7.82
N MET A 51 6.59 -0.88 8.10
CA MET A 51 6.52 -2.29 7.69
C MET A 51 6.57 -2.46 6.17
N ALA A 52 5.86 -1.60 5.41
CA ALA A 52 5.84 -1.67 3.95
C ALA A 52 7.19 -1.31 3.32
N GLY A 53 7.93 -0.39 3.95
CA GLY A 53 9.22 0.12 3.49
C GLY A 53 10.42 -0.62 4.05
N GLU A 54 10.26 -1.85 4.56
CA GLU A 54 11.37 -2.70 5.06
C GLU A 54 12.24 -1.98 6.10
N ASN A 55 11.62 -1.17 6.99
CA ASN A 55 12.25 -0.31 8.01
C ASN A 55 13.08 0.88 7.46
N LEU A 56 13.11 1.13 6.15
CA LEU A 56 13.74 2.34 5.61
C LEU A 56 13.10 3.64 6.16
N PRO A 57 11.75 3.75 6.25
CA PRO A 57 11.13 4.92 6.86
C PRO A 57 11.61 5.21 8.27
N GLU A 58 11.70 4.21 9.15
CA GLU A 58 12.18 4.39 10.52
C GLU A 58 13.64 4.84 10.57
N SER A 59 14.50 4.25 9.73
CA SER A 59 15.91 4.65 9.59
C SER A 59 16.05 6.13 9.19
N LEU A 60 15.16 6.63 8.32
CA LEU A 60 15.13 8.04 7.94
C LEU A 60 14.54 8.93 9.05
N TRP A 61 13.46 8.49 9.69
CA TRP A 61 12.84 9.25 10.80
C TRP A 61 13.77 9.38 12.00
N GLN A 62 14.60 8.37 12.27
CA GLN A 62 15.60 8.42 13.34
C GLN A 62 16.58 9.60 13.17
N GLN A 63 16.88 9.98 11.93
CA GLN A 63 17.74 11.13 11.64
C GLN A 63 17.04 12.48 11.82
N MET A 64 15.71 12.47 12.01
CA MET A 64 14.87 13.66 12.18
C MET A 64 14.36 13.81 13.62
N THR A 65 14.76 12.91 14.54
CA THR A 65 14.29 12.94 15.93
C THR A 65 14.97 14.05 16.71
N ASP A 66 14.19 14.74 17.55
CA ASP A 66 14.69 15.58 18.61
C ASP A 66 15.10 14.75 19.84
N LYS A 67 15.79 15.38 20.80
CA LYS A 67 16.24 14.70 22.02
C LYS A 67 15.06 14.11 22.79
N GLY A 68 15.04 12.78 22.92
CA GLY A 68 14.01 12.04 23.64
C GLY A 68 12.74 11.71 22.83
N GLN A 69 12.74 11.99 21.52
CA GLN A 69 11.68 11.61 20.61
C GLN A 69 11.99 10.26 19.97
N GLU A 70 10.98 9.41 19.76
CA GLU A 70 11.10 8.16 19.01
C GLU A 70 10.89 8.38 17.50
N ALA A 71 11.56 7.62 16.66
CA ALA A 71 11.40 7.68 15.19
C ALA A 71 9.94 7.53 14.75
N LEU A 72 9.20 6.64 15.42
CA LEU A 72 7.80 6.41 15.11
C LEU A 72 6.89 7.63 15.40
N ASP A 73 7.26 8.49 16.33
CA ASP A 73 6.54 9.75 16.61
C ASP A 73 6.75 10.77 15.50
N VAL A 74 7.97 10.79 14.93
CA VAL A 74 8.25 11.57 13.70
C VAL A 74 7.39 11.06 12.56
N GLY A 75 7.35 9.73 12.35
CA GLY A 75 6.50 9.10 11.33
C GLY A 75 5.03 9.45 11.50
N ALA A 76 4.50 9.35 12.72
CA ALA A 76 3.11 9.70 13.03
C ALA A 76 2.82 11.19 12.78
N SER A 77 3.72 12.08 13.19
CA SER A 77 3.59 13.52 12.91
C SER A 77 3.58 13.83 11.42
N ARG A 78 4.36 13.10 10.62
CA ARG A 78 4.37 13.24 9.15
C ARG A 78 3.08 12.70 8.53
N ALA A 79 2.57 11.58 8.99
CA ALA A 79 1.31 11.00 8.52
C ALA A 79 0.08 11.85 8.88
N ALA A 80 0.11 12.58 9.99
CA ALA A 80 -0.98 13.46 10.41
C ALA A 80 -1.09 14.78 9.63
N ARG A 81 -0.11 15.09 8.74
CA ARG A 81 -0.13 16.35 7.98
C ARG A 81 -1.21 16.35 6.90
N GLU A 82 -1.68 17.56 6.58
CA GLU A 82 -2.63 17.79 5.48
C GLU A 82 -1.98 17.65 4.08
N GLU A 83 -0.66 17.82 4.01
CA GLU A 83 0.12 17.87 2.77
C GLU A 83 1.33 16.93 2.81
N GLY A 84 1.86 16.64 1.62
CA GLY A 84 3.03 15.78 1.42
C GLY A 84 2.66 14.32 1.17
N SER A 85 3.56 13.60 0.52
CA SER A 85 3.34 12.22 0.03
C SER A 85 2.98 11.21 1.12
N PHE A 86 3.41 11.44 2.37
CA PHE A 86 3.10 10.58 3.52
C PHE A 86 1.88 11.05 4.33
N SER A 87 1.08 11.99 3.82
CA SER A 87 -0.14 12.46 4.46
C SER A 87 -1.22 11.37 4.49
N TYR A 88 -2.01 11.30 5.58
CA TYR A 88 -3.19 10.45 5.68
C TYR A 88 -4.18 10.67 4.53
N ARG A 89 -4.16 11.83 3.88
CA ARG A 89 -5.04 12.16 2.75
C ARG A 89 -4.82 11.27 1.53
N HIS A 90 -3.67 10.64 1.43
CA HIS A 90 -3.32 9.70 0.36
C HIS A 90 -3.48 8.23 0.79
N ALA A 91 -4.10 7.97 1.95
CA ALA A 91 -4.14 6.63 2.51
C ALA A 91 -5.57 6.09 2.70
N TRP A 92 -5.70 4.79 2.58
CA TRP A 92 -6.89 4.00 2.91
C TRP A 92 -6.55 3.01 4.01
N MET A 93 -7.49 2.85 4.95
CA MET A 93 -7.40 1.88 6.03
C MET A 93 -8.34 0.72 5.76
N ALA A 94 -7.85 -0.50 5.97
CA ALA A 94 -8.69 -1.69 6.05
C ALA A 94 -9.00 -2.01 7.50
N GLU A 95 -10.26 -2.26 7.81
CA GLU A 95 -10.75 -2.67 9.13
C GLU A 95 -11.37 -4.06 9.04
N ILE A 96 -11.13 -4.90 10.04
CA ILE A 96 -11.81 -6.17 10.26
C ILE A 96 -12.34 -6.17 11.69
N ASP A 97 -13.65 -6.37 11.85
CA ASP A 97 -14.32 -6.37 13.15
C ASP A 97 -14.00 -5.12 13.99
N GLY A 98 -13.95 -3.95 13.33
CA GLY A 98 -13.64 -2.66 13.94
C GLY A 98 -12.17 -2.45 14.33
N GLN A 99 -11.27 -3.36 13.98
CA GLN A 99 -9.83 -3.22 14.21
C GLN A 99 -9.09 -2.88 12.92
N ILE A 100 -8.14 -1.98 12.99
CA ILE A 100 -7.25 -1.70 11.86
C ILE A 100 -6.48 -2.97 11.49
N ALA A 101 -6.67 -3.43 10.25
CA ALA A 101 -6.05 -4.64 9.71
C ALA A 101 -4.87 -4.33 8.80
N GLY A 102 -4.92 -3.22 8.07
CA GLY A 102 -3.87 -2.82 7.14
C GLY A 102 -4.13 -1.44 6.56
N MET A 103 -3.21 -0.97 5.72
CA MET A 103 -3.35 0.29 4.99
C MET A 103 -2.76 0.19 3.58
N LEU A 104 -3.17 1.11 2.72
CA LEU A 104 -2.53 1.43 1.44
C LEU A 104 -2.38 2.94 1.34
N LEU A 105 -1.21 3.40 0.90
CA LEU A 105 -0.91 4.80 0.62
C LEU A 105 -0.49 4.92 -0.84
N ALA A 106 -1.20 5.76 -1.61
CA ALA A 106 -0.95 5.95 -3.03
C ALA A 106 -1.32 7.35 -3.50
N TYR A 107 -0.65 7.80 -4.55
CA TYR A 107 -0.86 9.10 -5.18
C TYR A 107 -0.39 9.10 -6.64
N LEU A 108 -0.79 10.11 -7.40
CA LEU A 108 -0.37 10.28 -8.78
C LEU A 108 1.06 10.82 -8.84
N LEU A 109 1.95 10.16 -9.58
CA LEU A 109 3.25 10.73 -9.93
C LEU A 109 3.07 11.82 -11.00
N PRO A 110 3.86 12.90 -10.97
CA PRO A 110 3.81 13.92 -12.02
C PRO A 110 4.23 13.34 -13.37
N ASP A 111 3.66 13.89 -14.46
CA ASP A 111 4.03 13.50 -15.83
C ASP A 111 5.47 13.90 -16.18
N ASP A 112 5.92 15.03 -15.64
CA ASP A 112 7.25 15.61 -15.79
C ASP A 112 8.08 15.37 -14.51
N TYR A 113 8.32 14.09 -14.19
CA TYR A 113 9.09 13.73 -13.01
C TYR A 113 10.56 14.15 -13.15
N GLU A 114 10.96 15.18 -12.41
CA GLU A 114 12.30 15.74 -12.49
C GLU A 114 13.29 15.10 -11.51
N LEU A 115 14.52 14.85 -11.98
CA LEU A 115 15.63 14.34 -11.18
C LEU A 115 16.64 15.44 -10.79
N SER A 116 16.31 16.71 -11.00
CA SER A 116 17.19 17.85 -10.70
C SER A 116 17.66 17.89 -9.24
N GLU A 117 16.80 17.45 -8.31
CA GLU A 117 17.12 17.40 -6.88
C GLU A 117 17.65 16.03 -6.40
N LEU A 118 17.91 15.08 -7.30
CA LEU A 118 18.37 13.73 -6.90
C LEU A 118 19.62 13.79 -5.99
N GLY A 119 20.49 14.78 -6.24
CA GLY A 119 21.70 15.00 -5.42
C GLY A 119 21.43 15.26 -3.95
N SER A 120 20.30 15.88 -3.60
CA SER A 120 19.92 16.27 -2.24
C SER A 120 19.36 15.12 -1.39
N TYR A 121 18.90 14.02 -2.03
CA TYR A 121 18.34 12.89 -1.31
C TYR A 121 19.42 12.06 -0.62
N PRO A 122 19.13 11.44 0.54
CA PRO A 122 20.00 10.42 1.14
C PRO A 122 20.30 9.30 0.15
N ALA A 123 21.50 8.76 0.20
CA ALA A 123 21.96 7.73 -0.74
C ALA A 123 20.99 6.54 -0.84
N VAL A 124 20.41 6.11 0.30
CA VAL A 124 19.45 5.01 0.39
C VAL A 124 18.11 5.27 -0.31
N VAL A 125 17.76 6.55 -0.54
CA VAL A 125 16.50 6.97 -1.19
C VAL A 125 16.67 7.17 -2.70
N LYS A 126 17.88 7.50 -3.17
CA LYS A 126 18.13 7.79 -4.60
C LYS A 126 17.66 6.70 -5.55
N PRO A 127 17.91 5.39 -5.28
CA PRO A 127 17.42 4.31 -6.14
C PRO A 127 15.90 4.29 -6.29
N LEU A 128 15.15 4.64 -5.24
CA LEU A 128 13.69 4.71 -5.27
C LEU A 128 13.21 5.88 -6.15
N VAL A 129 13.80 7.07 -5.98
CA VAL A 129 13.49 8.25 -6.79
C VAL A 129 13.79 8.02 -8.27
N GLU A 130 14.92 7.35 -8.57
CA GLU A 130 15.26 6.96 -9.95
C GLU A 130 14.25 5.99 -10.56
N LEU A 131 13.70 5.06 -9.78
CA LEU A 131 12.67 4.13 -10.22
C LEU A 131 11.32 4.82 -10.41
N GLU A 132 10.92 5.71 -9.51
CA GLU A 132 9.70 6.52 -9.63
C GLU A 132 9.72 7.33 -10.94
N ALA A 133 10.86 7.91 -11.29
CA ALA A 133 11.03 8.67 -12.53
C ALA A 133 10.87 7.85 -13.83
N LEU A 134 10.93 6.51 -13.75
CA LEU A 134 10.68 5.62 -14.90
C LEU A 134 9.18 5.31 -15.10
N ALA A 135 8.32 5.79 -14.20
CA ALA A 135 6.88 5.57 -14.26
C ALA A 135 6.08 6.91 -14.12
N PRO A 136 6.43 7.97 -14.89
CA PRO A 136 5.71 9.24 -14.77
C PRO A 136 4.24 9.08 -15.10
N GLY A 137 3.36 9.89 -14.52
CA GLY A 137 1.92 9.86 -14.73
C GLY A 137 1.22 8.59 -14.22
N SER A 138 1.94 7.70 -13.51
CA SER A 138 1.34 6.50 -12.92
C SER A 138 0.72 6.80 -11.57
N TRP A 139 -0.34 6.06 -11.23
CA TRP A 139 -0.83 6.00 -9.85
C TRP A 139 0.10 5.12 -9.03
N TYR A 140 0.92 5.74 -8.19
CA TYR A 140 1.98 5.10 -7.45
C TYR A 140 1.49 4.60 -6.10
N ILE A 141 1.55 3.28 -5.88
CA ILE A 141 1.33 2.65 -4.58
C ILE A 141 2.65 2.71 -3.83
N ASN A 142 2.79 3.75 -3.00
CA ASN A 142 4.01 4.00 -2.23
C ASN A 142 4.19 3.03 -1.07
N ALA A 143 3.08 2.66 -0.39
CA ALA A 143 3.12 1.72 0.73
C ALA A 143 1.83 0.91 0.82
N ILE A 144 1.94 -0.38 1.07
CA ILE A 144 0.83 -1.27 1.42
C ILE A 144 1.32 -2.28 2.47
N ALA A 145 0.61 -2.38 3.57
CA ALA A 145 0.93 -3.34 4.62
C ALA A 145 -0.32 -3.88 5.31
N THR A 146 -0.20 -5.09 5.82
CA THR A 146 -1.22 -5.78 6.63
C THR A 146 -0.58 -6.25 7.92
N TYR A 147 -1.17 -5.91 9.07
CA TYR A 147 -0.71 -6.42 10.35
C TYR A 147 -0.69 -7.95 10.36
N GLU A 148 0.32 -8.56 10.97
CA GLU A 148 0.57 -9.99 10.93
C GLU A 148 -0.67 -10.84 11.27
N LYS A 149 -1.39 -10.47 12.34
CA LYS A 149 -2.60 -11.18 12.80
C LYS A 149 -3.75 -11.20 11.79
N PHE A 150 -3.70 -10.35 10.75
CA PHE A 150 -4.71 -10.25 9.69
C PHE A 150 -4.22 -10.75 8.33
N ARG A 151 -2.98 -11.21 8.23
CA ARG A 151 -2.46 -11.79 6.98
C ARG A 151 -3.26 -13.02 6.55
N GLY A 152 -3.28 -13.30 5.24
CA GLY A 152 -4.03 -14.42 4.68
C GLY A 152 -5.55 -14.23 4.63
N ARG A 153 -6.09 -13.08 5.07
CA ARG A 153 -7.53 -12.77 5.06
C ARG A 153 -7.99 -11.90 3.88
N GLY A 154 -7.14 -11.70 2.85
CA GLY A 154 -7.49 -10.93 1.66
C GLY A 154 -7.36 -9.40 1.81
N VAL A 155 -6.82 -8.89 2.93
CA VAL A 155 -6.70 -7.44 3.21
C VAL A 155 -5.95 -6.69 2.10
N ALA A 156 -4.76 -7.17 1.71
CA ALA A 156 -3.97 -6.53 0.66
C ALA A 156 -4.71 -6.51 -0.69
N SER A 157 -5.38 -7.62 -1.06
CA SER A 157 -6.15 -7.69 -2.31
C SER A 157 -7.32 -6.72 -2.31
N ALA A 158 -8.03 -6.57 -1.19
CA ALA A 158 -9.13 -5.62 -1.05
C ALA A 158 -8.64 -4.16 -1.14
N LEU A 159 -7.52 -3.83 -0.49
CA LEU A 159 -6.90 -2.51 -0.58
C LEU A 159 -6.43 -2.19 -2.01
N LEU A 160 -5.82 -3.15 -2.71
CA LEU A 160 -5.38 -2.98 -4.09
C LEU A 160 -6.56 -2.78 -5.04
N SER A 161 -7.67 -3.51 -4.86
CA SER A 161 -8.89 -3.34 -5.65
C SER A 161 -9.53 -1.96 -5.43
N ALA A 162 -9.58 -1.48 -4.19
CA ALA A 162 -10.05 -0.13 -3.88
C ALA A 162 -9.14 0.93 -4.51
N CYS A 163 -7.82 0.75 -4.41
CA CYS A 163 -6.84 1.64 -5.02
C CYS A 163 -7.00 1.73 -6.55
N GLU A 164 -7.18 0.60 -7.24
CA GLU A 164 -7.45 0.57 -8.67
C GLU A 164 -8.69 1.39 -9.05
N THR A 165 -9.78 1.22 -8.29
CA THR A 165 -11.00 2.00 -8.49
C THR A 165 -10.73 3.51 -8.38
N HIS A 166 -9.97 3.93 -7.37
CA HIS A 166 -9.61 5.34 -7.21
C HIS A 166 -8.68 5.85 -8.32
N ALA A 167 -7.71 5.05 -8.75
CA ALA A 167 -6.81 5.38 -9.85
C ALA A 167 -7.58 5.64 -11.15
N ARG A 168 -8.54 4.76 -11.50
CA ARG A 168 -9.42 4.91 -12.67
C ARG A 168 -10.28 6.17 -12.57
N LEU A 169 -10.86 6.46 -11.41
CA LEU A 169 -11.65 7.68 -11.17
C LEU A 169 -10.80 8.95 -11.29
N ALA A 170 -9.52 8.88 -10.96
CA ALA A 170 -8.55 9.97 -11.13
C ALA A 170 -8.02 10.08 -12.58
N GLY A 171 -8.43 9.19 -13.49
CA GLY A 171 -7.99 9.20 -14.90
C GLY A 171 -6.61 8.59 -15.12
N ALA A 172 -6.04 7.89 -14.14
CA ALA A 172 -4.79 7.17 -14.33
C ALA A 172 -5.03 5.91 -15.19
N ASN A 173 -4.13 5.66 -16.12
CA ASN A 173 -4.16 4.49 -17.01
C ASN A 173 -3.15 3.41 -16.58
N ARG A 174 -2.37 3.65 -15.51
CA ARG A 174 -1.32 2.75 -15.06
C ARG A 174 -1.15 2.83 -13.55
N LEU A 175 -0.98 1.67 -12.91
CA LEU A 175 -0.52 1.55 -11.54
C LEU A 175 0.98 1.21 -11.53
N CYS A 176 1.71 1.73 -10.56
CA CYS A 176 3.07 1.30 -10.30
C CYS A 176 3.34 1.16 -8.80
N LEU A 177 4.35 0.39 -8.46
CA LEU A 177 4.87 0.21 -7.11
C LEU A 177 6.35 -0.17 -7.15
N ILE A 178 7.02 -0.02 -6.02
CA ILE A 178 8.38 -0.49 -5.81
C ILE A 178 8.37 -1.51 -4.68
N VAL A 179 9.03 -2.64 -4.87
CA VAL A 179 9.11 -3.74 -3.90
C VAL A 179 10.56 -4.22 -3.77
N ALA A 180 11.00 -4.58 -2.57
CA ALA A 180 12.29 -5.23 -2.38
C ALA A 180 12.28 -6.64 -2.98
N SER A 181 13.35 -7.05 -3.67
CA SER A 181 13.51 -8.40 -4.24
C SER A 181 13.38 -9.50 -3.19
N GLU A 182 13.83 -9.22 -1.97
CA GLU A 182 13.77 -10.14 -0.83
C GLU A 182 12.35 -10.35 -0.28
N ASN A 183 11.39 -9.47 -0.64
CA ASN A 183 9.99 -9.62 -0.25
C ASN A 183 9.23 -10.53 -1.25
N GLU A 184 9.63 -11.81 -1.29
CA GLU A 184 9.06 -12.81 -2.21
C GLU A 184 7.53 -12.92 -2.12
N GLY A 185 6.98 -12.73 -0.92
CA GLY A 185 5.53 -12.80 -0.71
C GLY A 185 4.77 -11.69 -1.41
N ALA A 186 5.24 -10.45 -1.30
CA ALA A 186 4.66 -9.30 -1.98
C ALA A 186 4.89 -9.39 -3.49
N HIS A 187 6.12 -9.72 -3.92
CA HIS A 187 6.45 -9.89 -5.34
C HIS A 187 5.55 -10.93 -6.01
N SER A 188 5.37 -12.11 -5.38
CA SER A 188 4.46 -13.15 -5.88
C SER A 188 2.99 -12.69 -5.95
N LEU A 189 2.53 -11.87 -5.00
CA LEU A 189 1.19 -11.29 -5.03
C LEU A 189 1.03 -10.36 -6.24
N TYR A 190 1.99 -9.47 -6.48
CA TYR A 190 1.92 -8.51 -7.58
C TYR A 190 1.95 -9.21 -8.95
N LEU A 191 2.77 -10.24 -9.13
CA LEU A 191 2.77 -11.06 -10.36
C LEU A 191 1.40 -11.71 -10.62
N LYS A 192 0.71 -12.22 -9.58
CA LYS A 192 -0.65 -12.79 -9.69
C LYS A 192 -1.72 -11.74 -10.01
N LEU A 193 -1.43 -10.46 -9.78
CA LEU A 193 -2.30 -9.33 -10.07
C LEU A 193 -1.87 -8.61 -11.37
N ASP A 194 -1.13 -9.30 -12.26
CA ASP A 194 -0.71 -8.84 -13.58
C ASP A 194 0.26 -7.62 -13.56
N TYR A 195 0.91 -7.36 -12.41
CA TYR A 195 2.03 -6.43 -12.42
C TYR A 195 3.25 -7.08 -13.08
N ARG A 196 4.01 -6.28 -13.82
CA ARG A 196 5.25 -6.69 -14.49
C ARG A 196 6.41 -5.83 -14.03
N GLN A 197 7.54 -6.45 -13.75
CA GLN A 197 8.78 -5.72 -13.46
C GLN A 197 9.28 -5.05 -14.75
N ILE A 198 9.59 -3.77 -14.67
CA ILE A 198 10.13 -2.99 -15.80
C ILE A 198 11.54 -2.46 -15.55
N ALA A 199 11.95 -2.33 -14.29
CA ALA A 199 13.28 -1.87 -13.91
C ALA A 199 13.68 -2.37 -12.53
N SER A 200 14.97 -2.28 -12.21
CA SER A 200 15.48 -2.47 -10.87
C SER A 200 16.64 -1.51 -10.56
N ARG A 201 16.92 -1.31 -9.26
CA ARG A 201 18.08 -0.58 -8.72
C ARG A 201 18.61 -1.31 -7.50
N PRO A 202 19.94 -1.29 -7.27
CA PRO A 202 20.51 -1.86 -6.08
C PRO A 202 19.89 -1.27 -4.81
N LEU A 203 19.56 -2.13 -3.84
CA LEU A 203 19.18 -1.71 -2.50
C LEU A 203 20.46 -1.31 -1.75
N ILE A 204 20.55 -0.05 -1.36
CA ILE A 204 21.65 0.44 -0.54
C ILE A 204 21.34 0.15 0.92
N GLY A 205 22.21 -0.59 1.60
CA GLY A 205 22.01 -1.02 2.99
C GLY A 205 21.78 0.15 3.96
N TYR A 206 20.89 -0.07 4.92
CA TYR A 206 20.56 0.86 6.01
C TYR A 206 20.26 0.08 7.29
N PRO A 207 20.32 0.73 8.48
CA PRO A 207 20.07 0.05 9.76
C PRO A 207 18.66 -0.56 9.81
N GLY A 208 18.57 -1.85 10.13
CA GLY A 208 17.30 -2.59 10.22
C GLY A 208 16.67 -2.98 8.89
N GLY A 209 17.33 -2.69 7.77
CA GLY A 209 16.89 -3.08 6.43
C GLY A 209 17.40 -4.47 6.01
N PRO A 210 17.04 -4.91 4.78
CA PRO A 210 17.61 -6.13 4.19
C PRO A 210 19.11 -6.06 4.01
N ASP A 211 19.79 -7.21 4.04
CA ASP A 211 21.24 -7.33 3.88
C ASP A 211 21.75 -7.12 2.43
N GLY A 212 20.87 -6.76 1.50
CA GLY A 212 21.16 -6.53 0.08
C GLY A 212 19.91 -6.70 -0.77
N GLY A 213 20.13 -7.01 -2.07
CA GLY A 213 19.04 -7.18 -3.04
C GLY A 213 18.82 -5.95 -3.90
N GLU A 214 17.65 -5.86 -4.49
CA GLU A 214 17.26 -4.79 -5.40
C GLU A 214 15.88 -4.23 -5.04
N TRP A 215 15.67 -2.96 -5.36
CA TRP A 215 14.36 -2.38 -5.50
C TRP A 215 13.83 -2.67 -6.90
N LEU A 216 12.67 -3.29 -7.01
CA LEU A 216 12.03 -3.66 -8.27
C LEU A 216 10.86 -2.72 -8.54
N LEU A 217 10.90 -2.01 -9.67
CA LEU A 217 9.76 -1.25 -10.16
C LEU A 217 8.81 -2.19 -10.91
N MET A 218 7.60 -2.29 -10.43
CA MET A 218 6.55 -3.09 -11.06
C MET A 218 5.41 -2.18 -11.54
N VAL A 219 4.87 -2.47 -12.72
CA VAL A 219 3.78 -1.71 -13.32
C VAL A 219 2.65 -2.63 -13.77
N ARG A 220 1.43 -2.09 -13.78
CA ARG A 220 0.24 -2.71 -14.34
C ARG A 220 -0.58 -1.67 -15.09
N GLU A 221 -0.87 -1.94 -16.37
CA GLU A 221 -1.75 -1.09 -17.16
C GLU A 221 -3.20 -1.28 -16.70
N LEU A 222 -3.96 -0.19 -16.75
CA LEU A 222 -5.40 -0.16 -16.47
C LEU A 222 -6.15 0.00 -17.80
N ASP A 223 -6.79 -1.07 -18.25
CA ASP A 223 -7.63 -1.08 -19.47
C ASP A 223 -8.91 -0.21 -19.29
#